data_5a9ddd8eba32786d5587b58f88fb2468
#
_entry.id   5a9ddd8eba32786d5587b58f88fb2468
#
_cell.length_a   1.000
_cell.length_b   1.000
_cell.length_c   1.000
_cell.angle_alpha   90.00
_cell.angle_beta   90.00
_cell.angle_gamma   90.00
#
_symmetry.space_group_name_H-M   'P 1'
#
loop_
_entity.id
_entity.type
_entity.pdbx_description
1 polymer ?
#
loop_
_entity_poly.entity_id
_entity_poly.type
_entity_poly.pdbx_seq_one_letter_code
_entity_poly.pdbx_strand_id
1 'polypeptide(L)'
;MRKIVLDTNCLLIRLPKISPYRIVWDAFLRGSYQLCVSNEMIEEYLEILSLKINPRIATNVVSTILSSKHLCFVTPYYKFGLIRNDVDDNKFVDCAIAIGAECIVSNDAHFRILQAIPFPAVKVMDIASFAATCL
;
A
#
# COMPACT_ATOMS: atom_id res chain seq x y z
N MET A 1 -3.53 -1.44 16.64
CA MET A 1 -2.51 -1.73 15.62
C MET A 1 -2.71 -0.80 14.44
N ARG A 2 -1.63 -0.20 13.98
CA ARG A 2 -1.67 0.68 12.82
C ARG A 2 -2.05 -0.11 11.56
N LYS A 3 -2.98 0.43 10.77
CA LYS A 3 -3.43 -0.17 9.52
C LYS A 3 -3.01 0.73 8.37
N ILE A 4 -2.21 0.20 7.47
CA ILE A 4 -1.54 0.97 6.43
C ILE A 4 -1.82 0.35 5.06
N VAL A 5 -2.06 1.20 4.07
CA VAL A 5 -2.16 0.79 2.66
C VAL A 5 -0.93 1.33 1.94
N LEU A 6 -0.19 0.45 1.25
CA LEU A 6 0.96 0.86 0.42
C LEU A 6 0.56 0.81 -1.05
N ASP A 7 0.84 1.88 -1.80
CA ASP A 7 0.71 1.78 -3.24
C ASP A 7 1.85 0.91 -3.81
N THR A 8 1.69 0.48 -5.05
CA THR A 8 2.61 -0.48 -5.67
C THR A 8 4.01 0.08 -5.83
N ASN A 9 4.15 1.36 -6.18
CA ASN A 9 5.46 1.98 -6.36
C ASN A 9 6.22 2.10 -5.03
N CYS A 10 5.53 2.39 -3.95
CA CYS A 10 6.14 2.42 -2.62
C CYS A 10 6.61 1.02 -2.19
N LEU A 11 5.87 -0.01 -2.58
CA LEU A 11 6.30 -1.38 -2.36
C LEU A 11 7.60 -1.69 -3.10
N LEU A 12 7.72 -1.25 -4.36
CA LEU A 12 8.91 -1.44 -5.18
C LEU A 12 10.14 -0.74 -4.62
N ILE A 13 10.01 0.52 -4.22
CA ILE A 13 11.12 1.36 -3.77
C ILE A 13 11.82 0.77 -2.55
N ARG A 14 11.08 0.12 -1.66
CA ARG A 14 11.61 -0.38 -0.39
C ARG A 14 12.26 -1.74 -0.44
N LEU A 15 12.10 -2.50 -1.53
CA LEU A 15 12.58 -3.89 -1.63
C LEU A 15 14.10 -4.04 -1.66
N PRO A 16 14.87 -3.20 -2.39
CA PRO A 16 16.33 -3.32 -2.37
C PRO A 16 16.87 -3.12 -0.95
N LYS A 17 17.83 -3.96 -0.55
CA LYS A 17 18.45 -3.87 0.79
C LYS A 17 19.15 -2.54 1.02
N ILE A 18 19.62 -1.89 -0.05
CA ILE A 18 20.31 -0.60 0.02
C ILE A 18 19.36 0.59 -0.01
N SER A 19 18.05 0.33 -0.17
CA SER A 19 17.06 1.41 -0.19
C SER A 19 16.97 2.08 1.18
N PRO A 20 16.94 3.43 1.24
CA PRO A 20 16.70 4.13 2.50
C PRO A 20 15.31 3.83 3.09
N TYR A 21 14.41 3.26 2.30
CA TYR A 21 13.06 2.94 2.72
C TYR A 21 12.85 1.46 3.05
N ARG A 22 13.93 0.67 3.09
CA ARG A 22 13.86 -0.75 3.47
C ARG A 22 13.22 -0.93 4.86
N ILE A 23 13.37 0.06 5.73
CA ILE A 23 12.77 0.03 7.06
C ILE A 23 11.25 -0.13 7.02
N VAL A 24 10.58 0.32 5.96
CA VAL A 24 9.13 0.15 5.80
C VAL A 24 8.77 -1.33 5.70
N TRP A 25 9.54 -2.10 4.94
CA TRP A 25 9.36 -3.55 4.84
C TRP A 25 9.70 -4.27 6.14
N ASP A 26 10.83 -3.92 6.71
CA ASP A 26 11.28 -4.53 7.96
C ASP A 26 10.29 -4.28 9.09
N ALA A 27 9.69 -3.08 9.13
CA ALA A 27 8.65 -2.74 10.10
C ALA A 27 7.40 -3.61 9.92
N PHE A 28 7.00 -3.88 8.68
CA PHE A 28 5.91 -4.82 8.40
C PHE A 28 6.24 -6.22 8.90
N LEU A 29 7.43 -6.72 8.58
CA LEU A 29 7.84 -8.07 8.96
C LEU A 29 7.87 -8.27 10.49
N ARG A 30 8.27 -7.24 11.24
CA ARG A 30 8.28 -7.32 12.71
C ARG A 30 6.96 -6.95 13.38
N GLY A 31 5.95 -6.54 12.60
CA GLY A 31 4.63 -6.28 13.12
C GLY A 31 4.41 -4.88 13.67
N SER A 32 5.19 -3.89 13.25
CA SER A 32 4.98 -2.50 13.68
C SER A 32 3.68 -1.90 13.14
N TYR A 33 3.18 -2.45 12.03
CA TYR A 33 1.88 -2.10 11.47
C TYR A 33 1.30 -3.30 10.74
N GLN A 34 0.00 -3.24 10.46
CA GLN A 34 -0.67 -4.20 9.59
C GLN A 34 -0.72 -3.65 8.17
N LEU A 35 -0.32 -4.45 7.21
CA LEU A 35 -0.49 -4.11 5.80
C LEU A 35 -1.88 -4.54 5.34
N CYS A 36 -2.67 -3.58 4.89
CA CYS A 36 -4.04 -3.82 4.42
C CYS A 36 -4.02 -3.99 2.91
N VAL A 37 -4.59 -5.08 2.42
CA VAL A 37 -4.62 -5.42 1.00
C VAL A 37 -5.97 -5.95 0.60
N SER A 38 -6.32 -5.72 -0.67
CA SER A 38 -7.46 -6.37 -1.33
C SER A 38 -6.94 -7.31 -2.42
N ASN A 39 -7.81 -8.13 -2.98
CA ASN A 39 -7.46 -8.99 -4.10
C ASN A 39 -6.90 -8.20 -5.29
N GLU A 40 -7.54 -7.09 -5.64
CA GLU A 40 -7.09 -6.25 -6.75
C GLU A 40 -5.68 -5.69 -6.51
N MET A 41 -5.38 -5.31 -5.27
CA MET A 41 -4.04 -4.83 -4.90
C MET A 41 -2.99 -5.93 -5.01
N ILE A 42 -3.30 -7.14 -4.55
CA ILE A 42 -2.38 -8.27 -4.65
C ILE A 42 -2.10 -8.62 -6.12
N GLU A 43 -3.11 -8.60 -6.97
CA GLU A 43 -2.95 -8.83 -8.39
C GLU A 43 -2.02 -7.78 -9.02
N GLU A 44 -2.20 -6.51 -8.68
CA GLU A 44 -1.34 -5.44 -9.17
C GLU A 44 0.09 -5.57 -8.64
N TYR A 45 0.27 -5.88 -7.36
CA TYR A 45 1.59 -6.11 -6.79
C TYR A 45 2.33 -7.19 -7.57
N LEU A 46 1.67 -8.32 -7.81
CA LEU A 46 2.27 -9.44 -8.55
C LEU A 46 2.62 -9.06 -9.98
N GLU A 47 1.72 -8.38 -10.67
CA GLU A 47 1.91 -7.95 -12.06
C GLU A 47 3.09 -6.98 -12.18
N ILE A 48 3.07 -5.91 -11.40
CA ILE A 48 4.08 -4.84 -11.51
C ILE A 48 5.45 -5.32 -11.03
N LEU A 49 5.51 -6.07 -9.95
CA LEU A 49 6.78 -6.65 -9.48
C LEU A 49 7.35 -7.63 -10.50
N SER A 50 6.49 -8.43 -11.16
CA SER A 50 6.93 -9.35 -12.21
C SER A 50 7.52 -8.61 -13.39
N LEU A 51 6.89 -7.51 -13.81
CA LEU A 51 7.35 -6.70 -14.94
C LEU A 51 8.62 -5.92 -14.63
N LYS A 52 8.68 -5.33 -13.44
CA LYS A 52 9.77 -4.40 -13.07
C LYS A 52 11.00 -5.10 -12.50
N ILE A 53 10.84 -6.27 -11.92
CA ILE A 53 11.93 -7.04 -11.34
C ILE A 53 12.01 -8.39 -12.05
N ASN A 54 11.27 -9.39 -11.58
CA ASN A 54 11.08 -10.68 -12.25
C ASN A 54 9.96 -11.46 -11.53
N PRO A 55 9.38 -12.49 -12.21
CA PRO A 55 8.27 -13.25 -11.61
C PRO A 55 8.63 -14.00 -10.34
N ARG A 56 9.87 -14.46 -10.19
CA ARG A 56 10.29 -15.20 -9.00
C ARG A 56 10.28 -14.32 -7.76
N ILE A 57 10.85 -13.12 -7.86
CA ILE A 57 10.87 -12.15 -6.76
C ILE A 57 9.45 -11.70 -6.44
N ALA A 58 8.64 -11.42 -7.48
CA ALA A 58 7.25 -11.04 -7.29
C ALA A 58 6.47 -12.09 -6.50
N THR A 59 6.60 -13.36 -6.88
CA THR A 59 5.94 -14.47 -6.19
C THR A 59 6.41 -14.56 -4.74
N ASN A 60 7.72 -14.43 -4.48
CA ASN A 60 8.27 -14.50 -3.13
C ASN A 60 7.76 -13.37 -2.25
N VAL A 61 7.72 -12.15 -2.77
CA VAL A 61 7.23 -10.97 -2.02
C VAL A 61 5.74 -11.14 -1.69
N VAL A 62 4.94 -11.48 -2.68
CA VAL A 62 3.49 -11.65 -2.48
C VAL A 62 3.21 -12.81 -1.52
N SER A 63 3.93 -13.93 -1.63
CA SER A 63 3.78 -15.05 -0.70
C SER A 63 4.14 -14.65 0.73
N THR A 64 5.18 -13.85 0.90
CA THR A 64 5.57 -13.34 2.22
C THR A 64 4.47 -12.47 2.82
N ILE A 65 3.88 -11.59 2.00
CA ILE A 65 2.76 -10.75 2.43
C ILE A 65 1.58 -11.62 2.86
N LEU A 66 1.16 -12.56 2.00
CA LEU A 66 -0.02 -13.39 2.25
C LEU A 66 0.15 -14.34 3.43
N SER A 67 1.39 -14.73 3.74
CA SER A 67 1.68 -15.62 4.86
C SER A 67 1.87 -14.90 6.19
N SER A 68 1.94 -13.58 6.17
CA SER A 68 2.20 -12.80 7.38
C SER A 68 0.97 -12.73 8.28
N LYS A 69 1.19 -12.91 9.59
CA LYS A 69 0.14 -12.67 10.58
C LYS A 69 -0.17 -11.17 10.78
N HIS A 70 0.64 -10.30 10.17
CA HIS A 70 0.44 -8.84 10.21
C HIS A 70 -0.29 -8.34 8.96
N LEU A 71 -0.84 -9.25 8.18
CA LEU A 71 -1.69 -8.92 7.04
C LEU A 71 -3.11 -8.64 7.49
N CYS A 72 -3.73 -7.62 6.89
CA CYS A 72 -5.15 -7.36 7.02
C CYS A 72 -5.77 -7.46 5.63
N PHE A 73 -6.46 -8.57 5.35
CA PHE A 73 -7.11 -8.78 4.05
C PHE A 73 -8.48 -8.12 4.05
N VAL A 74 -8.74 -7.28 3.05
CA VAL A 74 -9.95 -6.46 2.97
C VAL A 74 -10.71 -6.77 1.69
N THR A 75 -12.03 -6.89 1.80
CA THR A 75 -12.91 -7.02 0.64
C THR A 75 -13.79 -5.77 0.56
N PRO A 76 -13.42 -4.76 -0.25
CA PRO A 76 -14.22 -3.56 -0.39
C PRO A 76 -15.52 -3.88 -1.13
N TYR A 77 -16.66 -3.44 -0.58
CA TYR A 77 -17.96 -3.61 -1.21
C TYR A 77 -18.40 -2.38 -1.98
N TYR A 78 -17.81 -1.21 -1.68
CA TYR A 78 -18.12 0.04 -2.35
C TYR A 78 -16.95 0.53 -3.16
N LYS A 79 -17.24 1.06 -4.34
CA LYS A 79 -16.27 1.73 -5.20
C LYS A 79 -16.60 3.21 -5.23
N PHE A 80 -15.81 4.01 -4.51
CA PHE A 80 -16.09 5.43 -4.33
C PHE A 80 -15.68 6.27 -5.54
N GLY A 81 -14.70 5.82 -6.34
CA GLY A 81 -14.28 6.51 -7.55
C GLY A 81 -13.72 7.91 -7.28
N LEU A 82 -13.03 8.13 -6.16
CA LEU A 82 -12.55 9.44 -5.76
C LEU A 82 -11.43 9.97 -6.64
N ILE A 83 -10.62 9.08 -7.24
CA ILE A 83 -9.56 9.45 -8.16
C ILE A 83 -10.07 9.28 -9.58
N ARG A 84 -10.14 10.38 -10.33
CA ARG A 84 -10.67 10.38 -11.70
C ARG A 84 -9.59 10.32 -12.76
N ASN A 85 -8.38 10.82 -12.47
CA ASN A 85 -7.28 10.89 -13.41
C ASN A 85 -6.64 9.53 -13.67
N ASP A 86 -6.64 8.66 -12.69
CA ASP A 86 -6.15 7.30 -12.81
C ASP A 86 -7.06 6.37 -12.00
N VAL A 87 -7.97 5.72 -12.72
CA VAL A 87 -9.00 4.87 -12.11
C VAL A 87 -8.38 3.66 -11.39
N ASP A 88 -7.23 3.17 -11.86
CA ASP A 88 -6.56 2.04 -11.24
C ASP A 88 -6.10 2.33 -9.81
N ASP A 89 -5.85 3.59 -9.46
CA ASP A 89 -5.45 3.97 -8.11
C ASP A 89 -6.59 3.86 -7.09
N ASN A 90 -7.84 3.80 -7.56
CA ASN A 90 -9.01 3.72 -6.66
C ASN A 90 -9.05 2.44 -5.82
N LYS A 91 -8.39 1.36 -6.25
CA LYS A 91 -8.35 0.12 -5.46
C LYS A 91 -7.70 0.35 -4.09
N PHE A 92 -6.68 1.19 -4.03
CA PHE A 92 -6.00 1.54 -2.76
C PHE A 92 -6.89 2.41 -1.87
N VAL A 93 -7.58 3.37 -2.48
CA VAL A 93 -8.50 4.26 -1.77
C VAL A 93 -9.67 3.47 -1.19
N ASP A 94 -10.30 2.63 -2.00
CA ASP A 94 -11.44 1.83 -1.57
C ASP A 94 -11.06 0.86 -0.44
N CYS A 95 -9.88 0.27 -0.51
CA CYS A 95 -9.35 -0.58 0.55
C CYS A 95 -9.15 0.23 1.85
N ALA A 96 -8.54 1.41 1.76
CA ALA A 96 -8.28 2.25 2.91
C ALA A 96 -9.58 2.69 3.59
N ILE A 97 -10.59 3.05 2.82
CA ILE A 97 -11.90 3.45 3.36
C ILE A 97 -12.58 2.26 4.04
N ALA A 98 -12.59 1.10 3.38
CA ALA A 98 -13.29 -0.08 3.88
C ALA A 98 -12.79 -0.53 5.25
N ILE A 99 -11.48 -0.40 5.52
CA ILE A 99 -10.89 -0.85 6.78
C ILE A 99 -10.62 0.29 7.77
N GLY A 100 -10.87 1.54 7.37
CA GLY A 100 -10.52 2.68 8.20
C GLY A 100 -9.02 2.79 8.42
N ALA A 101 -8.23 2.65 7.36
CA ALA A 101 -6.78 2.69 7.46
C ALA A 101 -6.28 4.04 7.98
N GLU A 102 -5.17 4.01 8.69
CA GLU A 102 -4.51 5.23 9.19
C GLU A 102 -4.11 6.14 8.02
N CYS A 103 -3.54 5.56 6.97
CA CYS A 103 -3.17 6.31 5.76
C CYS A 103 -2.89 5.38 4.58
N ILE A 104 -2.83 6.00 3.40
CA ILE A 104 -2.22 5.42 2.21
C ILE A 104 -0.82 5.99 2.10
N VAL A 105 0.18 5.14 1.93
CA VAL A 105 1.56 5.57 1.68
C VAL A 105 1.78 5.61 0.17
N SER A 106 1.96 6.81 -0.36
CA SER A 106 2.15 7.03 -1.80
C SER A 106 2.89 8.32 -2.07
N ASN A 107 3.77 8.29 -3.07
CA ASN A 107 4.40 9.49 -3.62
C ASN A 107 3.69 9.98 -4.89
N ASP A 108 2.63 9.29 -5.32
CA ASP A 108 1.92 9.63 -6.55
C ASP A 108 1.04 10.86 -6.35
N ALA A 109 1.19 11.84 -7.25
CA ALA A 109 0.42 13.07 -7.21
C ALA A 109 -1.09 12.84 -7.37
N HIS A 110 -1.52 11.74 -7.99
CA HIS A 110 -2.93 11.42 -8.16
C HIS A 110 -3.68 11.30 -6.83
N PHE A 111 -2.99 10.92 -5.75
CA PHE A 111 -3.62 10.79 -4.44
C PHE A 111 -3.82 12.13 -3.73
N ARG A 112 -3.24 13.22 -4.23
CA ARG A 112 -3.36 14.55 -3.58
C ARG A 112 -4.80 15.05 -3.55
N ILE A 113 -5.63 14.64 -4.50
CA ILE A 113 -7.04 15.05 -4.53
C ILE A 113 -7.79 14.62 -3.28
N LEU A 114 -7.34 13.57 -2.61
CA LEU A 114 -7.99 13.06 -1.41
C LEU A 114 -7.93 14.05 -0.26
N GLN A 115 -6.92 14.93 -0.24
CA GLN A 115 -6.78 15.95 0.79
C GLN A 115 -7.87 17.01 0.71
N ALA A 116 -8.48 17.20 -0.49
CA ALA A 116 -9.55 18.15 -0.70
C ALA A 116 -10.94 17.55 -0.43
N ILE A 117 -11.03 16.26 -0.14
CA ILE A 117 -12.28 15.55 0.08
C ILE A 117 -12.51 15.39 1.58
N PRO A 118 -13.52 16.07 2.16
CA PRO A 118 -13.73 16.01 3.61
C PRO A 118 -14.36 14.69 4.07
N PHE A 119 -15.12 14.01 3.21
CA PHE A 119 -15.77 12.75 3.53
C PHE A 119 -16.05 11.94 2.25
N PRO A 120 -15.66 10.64 2.24
CA PRO A 120 -14.89 9.97 3.28
C PRO A 120 -13.45 10.50 3.35
N ALA A 121 -12.96 10.73 4.56
CA ALA A 121 -11.63 11.28 4.76
C ALA A 121 -10.58 10.19 4.62
N VAL A 122 -9.58 10.42 3.76
CA VAL A 122 -8.46 9.50 3.54
C VAL A 122 -7.16 10.27 3.65
N LYS A 123 -6.31 9.87 4.60
CA LYS A 123 -5.00 10.49 4.79
C LYS A 123 -3.99 9.84 3.85
N VAL A 124 -3.13 10.65 3.26
CA VAL A 124 -2.03 10.19 2.41
C VAL A 124 -0.71 10.68 2.99
N MET A 125 0.27 9.79 3.09
CA MET A 125 1.63 10.11 3.50
C MET A 125 2.61 9.71 2.39
N ASP A 126 3.64 10.52 2.17
CA ASP A 126 4.75 10.08 1.32
C ASP A 126 5.58 9.02 2.05
N ILE A 127 6.40 8.28 1.28
CA ILE A 127 7.16 7.17 1.86
C ILE A 127 8.23 7.64 2.85
N ALA A 128 8.83 8.81 2.62
CA ALA A 128 9.85 9.34 3.52
C ALA A 128 9.25 9.68 4.89
N SER A 129 8.09 10.33 4.90
CA SER A 129 7.38 10.66 6.14
C SER A 129 6.93 9.40 6.86
N PHE A 130 6.42 8.41 6.14
CA PHE A 130 5.99 7.15 6.74
C PHE A 130 7.19 6.38 7.32
N ALA A 131 8.30 6.29 6.57
CA ALA A 131 9.51 5.61 7.03
C ALA A 131 10.03 6.19 8.34
N ALA A 132 9.95 7.50 8.51
CA ALA A 132 10.34 8.16 9.77
C ALA A 132 9.51 7.67 10.96
N THR A 133 8.27 7.25 10.75
CA THR A 133 7.42 6.71 11.81
C THR A 133 7.71 5.25 12.14
N CYS A 134 8.51 4.57 11.32
CA CYS A 134 8.83 3.15 11.48
C CYS A 134 10.08 2.89 12.33
N LEU A 135 10.77 3.94 12.74
CA LEU A 135 12.00 3.85 13.53
C LEU A 135 11.76 3.31 14.94
#